data_e924a8f6f40d0d9980c11dcbc3abe6a9
#
_entry.id   e924a8f6f40d0d9980c11dcbc3abe6a9
#
_cell.length_a   1.000
_cell.length_b   1.000
_cell.length_c   1.000
_cell.angle_alpha   90.00
_cell.angle_beta   90.00
_cell.angle_gamma   90.00
#
_symmetry.space_group_name_H-M   'P 1'
#
loop_
_entity.id
_entity.type
_entity.pdbx_description
1 polymer ?
#
loop_
_entity_poly.entity_id
_entity_poly.type
_entity_poly.pdbx_seq_one_letter_code
_entity_poly.pdbx_strand_id
1 'polypeptide(L)'
;MKKLSVIILFLSALGGKAVAQDQTDLYSPDTKAQLIAKQFSFTEGPAVDKKGNVFFTDQPNNKIWKYDTDGKLSVFLDSAGRSNGMYFDKKGNLISCADADDQLWSISPKGKVTVLLKDYQGHKFNGPNDVWVRPDGGIYITDPYYQRDYWTRKQSDLDGQKLYFLAKGKAPAVIVDDKFVRPNGIVGTPDGKNLYVADIGDNKTYRYDINKDGTLSNRTLFIAMGCDGMTIDERGNIYMCGKGVTIVNPKGEKIGHIDIDEPWTANICFGGKNKDVLFITASKAVYTFKMNVKGVD
;
A
#
# COMPACT_ATOMS: atom_id res chain seq x y z
N MET A 1 53.95 30.54 47.58
CA MET A 1 52.93 31.00 46.66
C MET A 1 52.83 29.96 45.51
N LYS A 2 51.80 29.06 45.54
CA LYS A 2 51.55 28.03 44.51
C LYS A 2 50.57 28.59 43.49
N LYS A 3 50.96 28.70 42.23
CA LYS A 3 50.08 29.09 41.14
C LYS A 3 49.21 27.89 40.73
N LEU A 4 47.91 28.04 40.84
CA LEU A 4 46.91 27.09 40.38
C LEU A 4 46.60 27.39 38.88
N SER A 5 46.99 26.50 38.01
CA SER A 5 46.61 26.60 36.57
C SER A 5 45.26 25.93 36.35
N VAL A 6 44.26 26.70 35.97
CA VAL A 6 42.96 26.18 35.55
C VAL A 6 43.01 25.82 34.07
N ILE A 7 42.90 24.55 33.77
CA ILE A 7 42.73 24.05 32.39
C ILE A 7 41.25 24.07 32.06
N ILE A 8 40.85 24.96 31.15
CA ILE A 8 39.49 24.99 30.60
C ILE A 8 39.44 24.03 29.43
N LEU A 9 38.75 22.92 29.61
CA LEU A 9 38.45 21.98 28.54
C LEU A 9 37.28 22.54 27.70
N PHE A 10 37.59 22.96 26.47
CA PHE A 10 36.53 23.22 25.47
C PHE A 10 36.04 21.89 24.93
N LEU A 11 34.81 21.49 25.36
CA LEU A 11 34.04 20.46 24.67
C LEU A 11 33.47 21.08 23.39
N SER A 12 34.04 20.79 22.26
CA SER A 12 33.41 21.05 20.96
C SER A 12 32.29 20.02 20.74
N ALA A 13 31.07 20.45 20.95
CA ALA A 13 29.88 19.72 20.52
C ALA A 13 29.85 19.76 18.98
N LEU A 14 30.30 18.69 18.34
CA LEU A 14 30.01 18.41 16.94
C LEU A 14 28.52 18.03 16.84
N GLY A 15 27.67 19.06 16.76
CA GLY A 15 26.28 18.93 16.37
C GLY A 15 26.23 18.48 14.90
N GLY A 16 26.13 17.18 14.67
CA GLY A 16 25.76 16.65 13.36
C GLY A 16 24.41 17.26 12.97
N LYS A 17 24.39 18.21 12.03
CA LYS A 17 23.18 18.61 11.34
C LYS A 17 22.68 17.35 10.60
N ALA A 18 21.64 16.71 11.11
CA ALA A 18 20.83 15.84 10.29
C ALA A 18 20.34 16.71 9.13
N VAL A 19 20.84 16.45 7.94
CA VAL A 19 20.32 17.05 6.71
C VAL A 19 18.92 16.47 6.58
N ALA A 20 17.91 17.22 7.02
CA ALA A 20 16.54 16.94 6.66
C ALA A 20 16.54 16.91 5.12
N GLN A 21 16.19 15.76 4.55
CA GLN A 21 16.04 15.64 3.10
C GLN A 21 14.98 16.67 2.71
N ASP A 22 15.37 17.61 1.84
CA ASP A 22 14.52 18.76 1.54
C ASP A 22 13.27 18.23 0.82
N GLN A 23 12.08 18.54 1.33
CA GLN A 23 10.80 18.17 0.73
C GLN A 23 10.71 18.64 -0.74
N THR A 24 11.41 19.71 -1.10
CA THR A 24 11.51 20.25 -2.46
C THR A 24 12.13 19.27 -3.45
N ASP A 25 12.92 18.29 -3.01
CA ASP A 25 13.46 17.24 -3.85
C ASP A 25 12.41 16.22 -4.31
N LEU A 26 11.32 16.05 -3.56
CA LEU A 26 10.26 15.08 -3.85
C LEU A 26 9.19 15.66 -4.77
N TYR A 27 8.84 16.92 -4.58
CA TYR A 27 7.87 17.67 -5.40
C TYR A 27 8.08 19.17 -5.25
N SER A 28 7.61 19.94 -6.23
CA SER A 28 7.72 21.41 -6.19
C SER A 28 6.81 22.00 -5.10
N PRO A 29 7.24 23.06 -4.36
CA PRO A 29 6.46 23.63 -3.27
C PRO A 29 5.05 24.12 -3.68
N ASP A 30 4.89 24.52 -4.94
CA ASP A 30 3.61 24.98 -5.49
C ASP A 30 2.70 23.86 -5.99
N THR A 31 3.16 22.61 -5.94
CA THR A 31 2.37 21.45 -6.39
C THR A 31 1.21 21.22 -5.44
N LYS A 32 0.02 21.07 -6.01
CA LYS A 32 -1.23 20.78 -5.27
C LYS A 32 -1.87 19.51 -5.81
N ALA A 33 -2.56 18.80 -4.91
CA ALA A 33 -3.41 17.68 -5.30
C ALA A 33 -4.53 18.19 -6.22
N GLN A 34 -4.68 17.53 -7.36
CA GLN A 34 -5.70 17.86 -8.35
C GLN A 34 -6.84 16.85 -8.26
N LEU A 35 -8.04 17.34 -7.99
CA LEU A 35 -9.25 16.52 -7.99
C LEU A 35 -9.55 16.06 -9.42
N ILE A 36 -9.64 14.75 -9.63
CA ILE A 36 -10.01 14.15 -10.92
C ILE A 36 -11.52 13.89 -10.98
N ALA A 37 -12.08 13.26 -9.93
CA ALA A 37 -13.51 12.99 -9.84
C ALA A 37 -13.93 12.76 -8.38
N LYS A 38 -15.21 13.08 -8.07
CA LYS A 38 -15.82 12.91 -6.74
C LYS A 38 -17.24 12.35 -6.83
N GLN A 39 -17.38 11.23 -7.57
CA GLN A 39 -18.68 10.61 -7.88
C GLN A 39 -18.83 9.21 -7.32
N PHE A 40 -17.90 8.79 -6.47
CA PHE A 40 -17.80 7.42 -5.96
C PHE A 40 -18.45 7.29 -4.58
N SER A 41 -18.61 6.04 -4.12
CA SER A 41 -19.05 5.77 -2.75
C SER A 41 -17.89 5.63 -1.79
N PHE A 42 -16.86 4.85 -2.15
CA PHE A 42 -15.58 4.75 -1.44
C PHE A 42 -14.53 4.17 -2.37
N THR A 43 -13.49 4.97 -2.65
CA THR A 43 -12.43 4.60 -3.58
C THR A 43 -11.25 3.96 -2.86
N GLU A 44 -10.71 2.88 -3.45
CA GLU A 44 -9.64 2.06 -2.89
C GLU A 44 -8.72 1.49 -3.97
N GLY A 45 -7.71 0.74 -3.54
CA GLY A 45 -6.87 -0.19 -4.25
C GLY A 45 -6.34 0.23 -5.61
N PRO A 46 -5.71 1.41 -5.77
CA PRO A 46 -5.19 1.84 -7.05
C PRO A 46 -3.98 1.00 -7.44
N ALA A 47 -4.00 0.48 -8.66
CA ALA A 47 -2.91 -0.28 -9.26
C ALA A 47 -2.58 0.25 -10.66
N VAL A 48 -1.30 0.29 -11.00
CA VAL A 48 -0.82 0.83 -12.28
C VAL A 48 -0.43 -0.29 -13.25
N ASP A 49 -0.87 -0.19 -14.50
CA ASP A 49 -0.42 -1.08 -15.57
C ASP A 49 0.94 -0.62 -16.16
N LYS A 50 1.54 -1.45 -17.01
CA LYS A 50 2.82 -1.15 -17.67
C LYS A 50 2.80 0.10 -18.56
N LYS A 51 1.61 0.61 -18.93
CA LYS A 51 1.45 1.82 -19.77
C LYS A 51 1.26 3.07 -18.91
N GLY A 52 1.15 2.91 -17.59
CA GLY A 52 0.90 4.01 -16.66
C GLY A 52 -0.58 4.32 -16.44
N ASN A 53 -1.51 3.52 -17.00
CA ASN A 53 -2.92 3.65 -16.65
C ASN A 53 -3.15 3.13 -15.23
N VAL A 54 -4.01 3.81 -14.48
CA VAL A 54 -4.37 3.41 -13.12
C VAL A 54 -5.75 2.78 -13.11
N PHE A 55 -5.86 1.67 -12.40
CA PHE A 55 -7.12 0.99 -12.11
C PHE A 55 -7.38 1.15 -10.62
N PHE A 56 -8.60 1.46 -10.21
CA PHE A 56 -8.96 1.63 -8.81
C PHE A 56 -10.38 1.10 -8.56
N THR A 57 -10.67 0.79 -7.32
CA THR A 57 -11.96 0.23 -6.92
C THR A 57 -12.88 1.32 -6.39
N ASP A 58 -14.17 1.19 -6.67
CA ASP A 58 -15.27 1.83 -5.96
C ASP A 58 -16.02 0.69 -5.26
N GLN A 59 -15.51 0.29 -4.10
CA GLN A 59 -15.84 -0.94 -3.41
C GLN A 59 -17.35 -1.08 -3.13
N PRO A 60 -18.05 -0.08 -2.54
CA PRO A 60 -19.47 -0.20 -2.27
C PRO A 60 -20.33 -0.31 -3.54
N ASN A 61 -19.87 0.30 -4.64
CA ASN A 61 -20.55 0.25 -5.94
C ASN A 61 -20.16 -0.98 -6.78
N ASN A 62 -19.30 -1.86 -6.23
CA ASN A 62 -18.87 -3.11 -6.86
C ASN A 62 -18.24 -2.93 -8.25
N LYS A 63 -17.42 -1.87 -8.42
CA LYS A 63 -16.81 -1.50 -9.71
C LYS A 63 -15.30 -1.37 -9.61
N ILE A 64 -14.62 -1.71 -10.72
CA ILE A 64 -13.25 -1.30 -10.96
C ILE A 64 -13.29 -0.26 -12.09
N TRP A 65 -12.70 0.89 -11.83
CA TRP A 65 -12.53 1.99 -12.77
C TRP A 65 -11.13 1.98 -13.35
N LYS A 66 -10.98 2.60 -14.51
CA LYS A 66 -9.70 2.88 -15.16
C LYS A 66 -9.59 4.37 -15.42
N TYR A 67 -8.46 4.94 -15.02
CA TYR A 67 -8.00 6.28 -15.40
C TYR A 67 -6.78 6.11 -16.31
N ASP A 68 -6.92 6.47 -17.59
CA ASP A 68 -5.85 6.29 -18.55
C ASP A 68 -4.86 7.47 -18.58
N THR A 69 -3.74 7.29 -19.28
CA THR A 69 -2.69 8.29 -19.36
C THR A 69 -3.08 9.53 -20.19
N ASP A 70 -4.23 9.53 -20.84
CA ASP A 70 -4.79 10.67 -21.55
C ASP A 70 -5.86 11.40 -20.72
N GLY A 71 -6.03 10.97 -19.43
CA GLY A 71 -6.94 11.60 -18.48
C GLY A 71 -8.40 11.15 -18.58
N LYS A 72 -8.68 10.06 -19.29
CA LYS A 72 -10.04 9.54 -19.44
C LYS A 72 -10.37 8.55 -18.33
N LEU A 73 -11.51 8.77 -17.68
CA LEU A 73 -12.10 7.88 -16.70
C LEU A 73 -13.15 6.97 -17.38
N SER A 74 -13.08 5.66 -17.11
CA SER A 74 -14.02 4.66 -17.63
C SER A 74 -14.18 3.47 -16.67
N VAL A 75 -15.31 2.78 -16.73
CA VAL A 75 -15.49 1.52 -15.99
C VAL A 75 -14.71 0.43 -16.73
N PHE A 76 -13.84 -0.27 -16.00
CA PHE A 76 -13.12 -1.44 -16.50
C PHE A 76 -13.90 -2.73 -16.25
N LEU A 77 -14.48 -2.87 -15.05
CA LEU A 77 -15.24 -4.05 -14.67
C LEU A 77 -16.42 -3.67 -13.79
N ASP A 78 -17.62 -4.04 -14.21
CA ASP A 78 -18.81 -4.13 -13.37
C ASP A 78 -18.82 -5.50 -12.66
N SER A 79 -19.46 -5.59 -11.49
CA SER A 79 -19.48 -6.82 -10.69
C SER A 79 -18.08 -7.31 -10.34
N ALA A 80 -17.29 -6.40 -9.77
CA ALA A 80 -15.88 -6.58 -9.44
C ALA A 80 -15.64 -7.36 -8.12
N GLY A 81 -16.64 -8.05 -7.57
CA GLY A 81 -16.53 -8.77 -6.29
C GLY A 81 -16.30 -7.83 -5.10
N ARG A 82 -16.76 -6.58 -5.18
CA ARG A 82 -16.47 -5.53 -4.19
C ARG A 82 -14.98 -5.48 -3.84
N SER A 83 -14.16 -5.56 -4.88
CA SER A 83 -12.70 -5.54 -4.73
C SER A 83 -12.22 -4.36 -3.91
N ASN A 84 -11.17 -4.60 -3.10
CA ASN A 84 -10.45 -3.60 -2.31
C ASN A 84 -9.08 -3.36 -2.92
N GLY A 85 -7.98 -3.76 -2.27
CA GLY A 85 -6.62 -3.62 -2.80
C GLY A 85 -6.37 -4.43 -4.06
N MET A 86 -5.53 -3.89 -4.93
CA MET A 86 -5.18 -4.53 -6.20
C MET A 86 -3.71 -4.33 -6.55
N TYR A 87 -3.15 -5.24 -7.36
CA TYR A 87 -1.80 -5.12 -7.90
C TYR A 87 -1.67 -5.85 -9.24
N PHE A 88 -0.89 -5.33 -10.19
CA PHE A 88 -0.66 -6.00 -11.46
C PHE A 88 0.45 -7.05 -11.36
N ASP A 89 0.21 -8.23 -11.91
CA ASP A 89 1.27 -9.22 -12.15
C ASP A 89 2.10 -8.87 -13.41
N LYS A 90 3.24 -9.53 -13.58
CA LYS A 90 4.11 -9.32 -14.75
C LYS A 90 3.46 -9.68 -16.09
N LYS A 91 2.37 -10.45 -16.09
CA LYS A 91 1.61 -10.81 -17.31
C LYS A 91 0.53 -9.80 -17.66
N GLY A 92 0.30 -8.82 -16.78
CA GLY A 92 -0.72 -7.80 -16.91
C GLY A 92 -2.09 -8.25 -16.41
N ASN A 93 -2.16 -9.29 -15.60
CA ASN A 93 -3.38 -9.60 -14.86
C ASN A 93 -3.44 -8.75 -13.61
N LEU A 94 -4.62 -8.26 -13.29
CA LEU A 94 -4.91 -7.52 -12.08
C LEU A 94 -5.27 -8.50 -10.97
N ILE A 95 -4.41 -8.62 -9.97
CA ILE A 95 -4.67 -9.38 -8.75
C ILE A 95 -5.52 -8.50 -7.85
N SER A 96 -6.60 -9.04 -7.28
CA SER A 96 -7.60 -8.26 -6.58
C SER A 96 -8.12 -8.97 -5.34
N CYS A 97 -8.20 -8.25 -4.25
CA CYS A 97 -8.82 -8.65 -2.98
C CYS A 97 -10.35 -8.50 -3.11
N ALA A 98 -11.05 -9.57 -3.51
CA ALA A 98 -12.48 -9.59 -3.80
C ALA A 98 -13.28 -9.83 -2.52
N ASP A 99 -13.63 -8.75 -1.82
CA ASP A 99 -14.17 -8.72 -0.46
C ASP A 99 -15.63 -9.25 -0.36
N ALA A 100 -16.39 -9.28 -1.46
CA ALA A 100 -17.77 -9.78 -1.43
C ALA A 100 -17.87 -11.26 -1.00
N ASP A 101 -16.95 -12.08 -1.52
CA ASP A 101 -16.90 -13.52 -1.28
C ASP A 101 -15.65 -13.93 -0.48
N ASP A 102 -14.90 -12.96 0.06
CA ASP A 102 -13.69 -13.17 0.86
C ASP A 102 -12.60 -13.92 0.08
N GLN A 103 -12.36 -13.52 -1.19
CA GLN A 103 -11.52 -14.26 -2.15
C GLN A 103 -10.36 -13.41 -2.67
N LEU A 104 -9.33 -14.09 -3.20
CA LEU A 104 -8.32 -13.47 -4.04
C LEU A 104 -8.60 -13.84 -5.51
N TRP A 105 -8.68 -12.82 -6.37
CA TRP A 105 -8.93 -12.99 -7.80
C TRP A 105 -7.72 -12.61 -8.65
N SER A 106 -7.65 -13.19 -9.84
CA SER A 106 -6.84 -12.72 -10.96
C SER A 106 -7.76 -12.32 -12.10
N ILE A 107 -7.71 -11.05 -12.50
CA ILE A 107 -8.55 -10.48 -13.55
C ILE A 107 -7.69 -10.22 -14.77
N SER A 108 -8.01 -10.88 -15.89
CA SER A 108 -7.26 -10.70 -17.13
C SER A 108 -7.45 -9.27 -17.71
N PRO A 109 -6.59 -8.82 -18.64
CA PRO A 109 -6.77 -7.52 -19.32
C PRO A 109 -8.11 -7.38 -20.07
N LYS A 110 -8.82 -8.49 -20.29
CA LYS A 110 -10.16 -8.50 -20.92
C LYS A 110 -11.29 -8.60 -19.88
N GLY A 111 -11.01 -8.47 -18.59
CA GLY A 111 -11.99 -8.55 -17.50
C GLY A 111 -12.43 -9.96 -17.11
N LYS A 112 -11.77 -11.02 -17.62
CA LYS A 112 -12.09 -12.41 -17.20
C LYS A 112 -11.50 -12.67 -15.82
N VAL A 113 -12.37 -13.05 -14.89
CA VAL A 113 -12.03 -13.40 -13.51
C VAL A 113 -11.62 -14.88 -13.41
N THR A 114 -10.58 -15.13 -12.61
CA THR A 114 -10.16 -16.45 -12.14
C THR A 114 -9.92 -16.36 -10.64
N VAL A 115 -10.58 -17.21 -9.85
CA VAL A 115 -10.36 -17.29 -8.41
C VAL A 115 -9.03 -17.98 -8.14
N LEU A 116 -8.11 -17.29 -7.43
CA LEU A 116 -6.82 -17.82 -7.00
C LEU A 116 -6.91 -18.50 -5.63
N LEU A 117 -7.63 -17.86 -4.70
CA LEU A 117 -7.91 -18.38 -3.36
C LEU A 117 -9.37 -18.13 -3.03
N LYS A 118 -10.08 -19.16 -2.59
CA LYS A 118 -11.48 -19.07 -2.16
C LYS A 118 -11.65 -19.20 -0.64
N ASP A 119 -10.69 -19.83 0.02
CA ASP A 119 -10.71 -20.11 1.46
C ASP A 119 -9.29 -20.43 1.97
N TYR A 120 -9.13 -20.43 3.29
CA TYR A 120 -7.96 -20.98 3.97
C TYR A 120 -8.37 -22.20 4.80
N GLN A 121 -7.95 -23.39 4.36
CA GLN A 121 -8.26 -24.67 5.02
C GLN A 121 -9.78 -24.93 5.23
N GLY A 122 -10.60 -24.48 4.28
CA GLY A 122 -12.05 -24.61 4.34
C GLY A 122 -12.79 -23.50 5.08
N HIS A 123 -12.08 -22.53 5.66
CA HIS A 123 -12.63 -21.35 6.31
C HIS A 123 -12.53 -20.12 5.40
N LYS A 124 -13.54 -19.27 5.39
CA LYS A 124 -13.49 -18.00 4.68
C LYS A 124 -12.37 -17.10 5.23
N PHE A 125 -11.69 -16.38 4.35
CA PHE A 125 -10.82 -15.28 4.77
C PHE A 125 -11.61 -14.23 5.55
N ASN A 126 -10.92 -13.39 6.33
CA ASN A 126 -11.54 -12.29 7.07
C ASN A 126 -12.15 -11.24 6.14
N GLY A 127 -11.55 -11.05 4.99
CA GLY A 127 -11.84 -10.12 3.92
C GLY A 127 -10.50 -9.58 3.40
N PRO A 128 -9.87 -10.29 2.44
CA PRO A 128 -8.61 -9.84 1.87
C PRO A 128 -8.67 -8.35 1.54
N ASN A 129 -7.71 -7.57 2.08
CA ASN A 129 -7.77 -6.12 2.04
C ASN A 129 -6.79 -5.55 1.02
N ASP A 130 -5.49 -5.81 1.18
CA ASP A 130 -4.48 -5.30 0.27
C ASP A 130 -3.49 -6.40 -0.16
N VAL A 131 -2.81 -6.17 -1.28
CA VAL A 131 -2.03 -7.21 -1.96
C VAL A 131 -0.79 -6.63 -2.62
N TRP A 132 0.35 -7.35 -2.49
CA TRP A 132 1.56 -7.05 -3.24
C TRP A 132 2.06 -8.29 -3.97
N VAL A 133 2.41 -8.14 -5.26
CA VAL A 133 2.92 -9.21 -6.10
C VAL A 133 4.43 -9.11 -6.22
N ARG A 134 5.12 -10.08 -5.64
CA ARG A 134 6.57 -10.21 -5.68
C ARG A 134 7.09 -10.37 -7.13
N PRO A 135 8.34 -9.93 -7.43
CA PRO A 135 8.91 -10.04 -8.78
C PRO A 135 8.95 -11.46 -9.39
N ASP A 136 8.97 -12.51 -8.57
CA ASP A 136 8.89 -13.90 -9.01
C ASP A 136 7.47 -14.42 -9.24
N GLY A 137 6.46 -13.61 -8.83
CA GLY A 137 5.04 -13.91 -8.97
C GLY A 137 4.41 -14.54 -7.72
N GLY A 138 5.11 -14.59 -6.58
CA GLY A 138 4.52 -14.83 -5.27
C GLY A 138 3.66 -13.64 -4.84
N ILE A 139 2.62 -13.88 -4.05
CA ILE A 139 1.63 -12.86 -3.66
C ILE A 139 1.51 -12.82 -2.15
N TYR A 140 1.69 -11.64 -1.55
CA TYR A 140 1.38 -11.39 -0.15
C TYR A 140 0.03 -10.69 -0.04
N ILE A 141 -0.74 -11.04 1.02
CA ILE A 141 -2.14 -10.61 1.17
C ILE A 141 -2.37 -10.29 2.64
N THR A 142 -2.85 -9.10 2.94
CA THR A 142 -3.35 -8.73 4.27
C THR A 142 -4.82 -9.13 4.40
N ASP A 143 -5.19 -9.70 5.54
CA ASP A 143 -6.53 -10.25 5.77
C ASP A 143 -7.13 -9.77 7.10
N PRO A 144 -7.45 -8.47 7.21
CA PRO A 144 -8.12 -7.92 8.38
C PRO A 144 -9.63 -8.21 8.35
N TYR A 145 -10.25 -8.24 9.52
CA TYR A 145 -11.69 -8.32 9.61
C TYR A 145 -12.31 -6.94 9.74
N TYR A 146 -13.06 -6.54 8.69
CA TYR A 146 -13.95 -5.38 8.71
C TYR A 146 -15.36 -5.86 8.41
N GLN A 147 -16.27 -5.86 9.40
CA GLN A 147 -17.67 -6.23 9.17
C GLN A 147 -18.27 -5.41 8.02
N ARG A 148 -18.82 -6.09 7.03
CA ARG A 148 -19.49 -5.46 5.90
C ARG A 148 -21.01 -5.66 5.98
N ASP A 149 -21.77 -4.66 5.56
CA ASP A 149 -23.24 -4.69 5.58
C ASP A 149 -23.81 -5.75 4.62
N TYR A 150 -23.06 -6.03 3.54
CA TYR A 150 -23.45 -7.02 2.54
C TYR A 150 -23.06 -8.46 2.89
N TRP A 151 -22.33 -8.69 4.00
CA TRP A 151 -22.04 -10.04 4.48
C TRP A 151 -23.15 -10.56 5.37
N THR A 152 -23.50 -11.83 5.20
CA THR A 152 -24.43 -12.53 6.11
C THR A 152 -23.78 -12.92 7.43
N ARG A 153 -22.45 -13.22 7.42
CA ARG A 153 -21.67 -13.51 8.62
C ARG A 153 -21.51 -12.26 9.49
N LYS A 154 -21.44 -12.46 10.81
CA LYS A 154 -21.27 -11.38 11.81
C LYS A 154 -19.99 -11.51 12.62
N GLN A 155 -19.15 -12.47 12.29
CA GLN A 155 -17.85 -12.72 12.92
C GLN A 155 -16.88 -13.35 11.92
N SER A 156 -15.60 -13.36 12.26
CA SER A 156 -14.57 -14.07 11.51
C SER A 156 -14.76 -15.58 11.63
N ASP A 157 -14.45 -16.32 10.56
CA ASP A 157 -14.31 -17.77 10.56
C ASP A 157 -12.92 -18.21 11.03
N LEU A 158 -11.96 -17.27 11.07
CA LEU A 158 -10.56 -17.49 11.38
C LEU A 158 -10.19 -16.89 12.75
N ASP A 159 -9.26 -17.53 13.43
CA ASP A 159 -8.65 -16.99 14.64
C ASP A 159 -7.61 -15.92 14.27
N GLY A 160 -7.87 -14.67 14.70
CA GLY A 160 -7.00 -13.53 14.47
C GLY A 160 -6.97 -13.03 13.02
N GLN A 161 -6.17 -12.00 12.80
CA GLN A 161 -6.00 -11.32 11.52
C GLN A 161 -4.56 -11.51 11.03
N LYS A 162 -4.39 -11.88 9.78
CA LYS A 162 -3.15 -12.52 9.33
C LYS A 162 -2.60 -11.91 8.05
N LEU A 163 -1.33 -12.15 7.85
CA LEU A 163 -0.63 -11.95 6.58
C LEU A 163 -0.38 -13.31 5.94
N TYR A 164 -0.81 -13.46 4.70
CA TYR A 164 -0.65 -14.69 3.93
C TYR A 164 0.34 -14.52 2.79
N PHE A 165 0.95 -15.63 2.39
CA PHE A 165 1.76 -15.75 1.18
C PHE A 165 1.22 -16.88 0.29
N LEU A 166 0.96 -16.55 -0.97
CA LEU A 166 0.63 -17.51 -2.03
C LEU A 166 1.81 -17.65 -2.97
N ALA A 167 2.47 -18.79 -2.97
CA ALA A 167 3.55 -19.06 -3.89
C ALA A 167 3.00 -19.15 -5.33
N LYS A 168 3.78 -18.68 -6.30
CA LYS A 168 3.39 -18.65 -7.72
C LYS A 168 2.87 -20.01 -8.19
N GLY A 169 1.63 -20.03 -8.68
CA GLY A 169 0.97 -21.23 -9.21
C GLY A 169 0.78 -22.36 -8.20
N LYS A 170 0.86 -22.09 -6.90
CA LYS A 170 0.73 -23.05 -5.82
C LYS A 170 -0.30 -22.60 -4.80
N ALA A 171 -1.42 -23.30 -4.72
CA ALA A 171 -2.34 -23.22 -3.60
C ALA A 171 -2.09 -24.43 -2.66
N PRO A 172 -2.39 -24.33 -1.37
CA PRO A 172 -2.97 -23.19 -0.64
C PRO A 172 -1.95 -22.09 -0.31
N ALA A 173 -2.44 -20.93 0.11
CA ALA A 173 -1.63 -19.92 0.75
C ALA A 173 -1.13 -20.41 2.12
N VAL A 174 -0.03 -19.83 2.60
CA VAL A 174 0.51 -20.08 3.94
C VAL A 174 0.47 -18.81 4.78
N ILE A 175 0.28 -18.93 6.09
CA ILE A 175 0.41 -17.81 7.02
C ILE A 175 1.90 -17.52 7.17
N VAL A 176 2.28 -16.24 7.01
CA VAL A 176 3.66 -15.77 7.17
C VAL A 176 3.83 -14.85 8.37
N ASP A 177 2.75 -14.24 8.86
CA ASP A 177 2.67 -13.59 10.17
C ASP A 177 1.22 -13.57 10.67
N ASP A 178 1.01 -13.85 11.95
CA ASP A 178 -0.29 -13.88 12.66
C ASP A 178 -0.36 -12.91 13.85
N LYS A 179 0.61 -11.99 13.95
CA LYS A 179 0.78 -11.09 15.12
C LYS A 179 0.29 -9.66 14.83
N PHE A 180 -0.78 -9.55 14.07
CA PHE A 180 -1.39 -8.26 13.76
C PHE A 180 -2.67 -8.04 14.55
N VAL A 181 -2.93 -6.78 14.90
CA VAL A 181 -4.24 -6.33 15.38
C VAL A 181 -5.18 -6.10 14.21
N ARG A 182 -4.70 -5.42 13.16
CA ARG A 182 -5.46 -5.19 11.91
C ARG A 182 -4.49 -4.84 10.76
N PRO A 183 -3.94 -5.85 10.08
CA PRO A 183 -3.06 -5.59 8.93
C PRO A 183 -3.83 -4.92 7.80
N ASN A 184 -3.20 -3.97 7.10
CA ASN A 184 -3.83 -3.25 6.01
C ASN A 184 -2.82 -3.02 4.88
N GLY A 185 -2.35 -1.80 4.62
CA GLY A 185 -1.46 -1.49 3.51
C GLY A 185 -0.20 -2.35 3.48
N ILE A 186 0.20 -2.71 2.27
CA ILE A 186 1.34 -3.58 2.04
C ILE A 186 2.11 -3.14 0.79
N VAL A 187 3.43 -3.08 0.88
CA VAL A 187 4.29 -2.86 -0.29
C VAL A 187 5.63 -3.54 -0.10
N GLY A 188 6.19 -4.10 -1.17
CA GLY A 188 7.53 -4.66 -1.17
C GLY A 188 8.50 -3.86 -2.00
N THR A 189 9.79 -4.05 -1.74
CA THR A 189 10.84 -3.45 -2.57
C THR A 189 10.91 -4.10 -3.95
N PRO A 190 11.28 -3.35 -5.01
CA PRO A 190 11.30 -3.85 -6.39
C PRO A 190 12.27 -5.01 -6.61
N ASP A 191 13.27 -5.17 -5.75
CA ASP A 191 14.19 -6.32 -5.76
C ASP A 191 13.62 -7.56 -5.05
N GLY A 192 12.43 -7.45 -4.44
CA GLY A 192 11.75 -8.53 -3.74
C GLY A 192 12.39 -8.97 -2.44
N LYS A 193 13.23 -8.15 -1.82
CA LYS A 193 13.95 -8.52 -0.59
C LYS A 193 13.30 -8.04 0.69
N ASN A 194 12.54 -6.95 0.65
CA ASN A 194 11.89 -6.40 1.83
C ASN A 194 10.40 -6.23 1.60
N LEU A 195 9.63 -6.38 2.67
CA LEU A 195 8.20 -6.16 2.71
C LEU A 195 7.87 -5.20 3.84
N TYR A 196 7.01 -4.23 3.58
CA TYR A 196 6.44 -3.33 4.58
C TYR A 196 4.96 -3.66 4.74
N VAL A 197 4.51 -3.79 5.97
CA VAL A 197 3.11 -4.10 6.29
C VAL A 197 2.64 -3.20 7.43
N ALA A 198 1.58 -2.46 7.17
CA ALA A 198 0.93 -1.63 8.19
C ALA A 198 0.00 -2.47 9.06
N ASP A 199 0.09 -2.28 10.37
CA ASP A 199 -0.91 -2.67 11.35
C ASP A 199 -1.67 -1.40 11.77
N ILE A 200 -2.75 -1.08 11.07
CA ILE A 200 -3.54 0.12 11.37
C ILE A 200 -4.21 0.01 12.74
N GLY A 201 -4.49 -1.21 13.21
CA GLY A 201 -5.09 -1.46 14.51
C GLY A 201 -4.16 -1.20 15.70
N ASP A 202 -2.84 -1.42 15.52
CA ASP A 202 -1.80 -1.15 16.52
C ASP A 202 -1.03 0.15 16.25
N ASN A 203 -1.42 0.90 15.21
CA ASN A 203 -0.77 2.13 14.77
C ASN A 203 0.75 1.97 14.57
N LYS A 204 1.15 0.90 13.89
CA LYS A 204 2.53 0.55 13.59
C LYS A 204 2.67 0.09 12.15
N THR A 205 3.87 0.25 11.58
CA THR A 205 4.25 -0.39 10.32
C THR A 205 5.53 -1.17 10.55
N TYR A 206 5.53 -2.41 10.08
CA TYR A 206 6.65 -3.33 10.23
C TYR A 206 7.36 -3.54 8.90
N ARG A 207 8.69 -3.72 8.97
CA ARG A 207 9.52 -4.17 7.87
C ARG A 207 9.96 -5.60 8.11
N TYR A 208 10.00 -6.39 7.05
CA TYR A 208 10.47 -7.78 7.03
C TYR A 208 11.54 -7.98 5.99
N ASP A 209 12.42 -8.95 6.20
CA ASP A 209 13.21 -9.54 5.14
C ASP A 209 12.44 -10.71 4.52
N ILE A 210 12.42 -10.77 3.18
CA ILE A 210 11.75 -11.83 2.43
C ILE A 210 12.76 -12.92 2.10
N ASN A 211 12.49 -14.15 2.56
CA ASN A 211 13.29 -15.32 2.25
C ASN A 211 12.99 -15.82 0.82
N LYS A 212 13.87 -16.68 0.28
CA LYS A 212 13.74 -17.24 -1.08
C LYS A 212 12.43 -18.02 -1.28
N ASP A 213 11.97 -18.71 -0.26
CA ASP A 213 10.72 -19.51 -0.25
C ASP A 213 9.45 -18.67 -0.02
N GLY A 214 9.58 -17.36 0.24
CA GLY A 214 8.49 -16.45 0.50
C GLY A 214 8.11 -16.35 1.98
N THR A 215 8.76 -17.07 2.87
CA THR A 215 8.62 -16.84 4.31
C THR A 215 9.27 -15.51 4.70
N LEU A 216 8.87 -14.96 5.86
CA LEU A 216 9.37 -13.69 6.36
C LEU A 216 10.29 -13.90 7.56
N SER A 217 11.29 -13.04 7.69
CA SER A 217 12.21 -12.98 8.83
C SER A 217 12.46 -11.53 9.24
N ASN A 218 13.13 -11.34 10.39
CA ASN A 218 13.57 -10.03 10.87
C ASN A 218 12.45 -8.99 10.94
N ARG A 219 11.25 -9.36 11.50
CA ARG A 219 10.19 -8.40 11.76
C ARG A 219 10.69 -7.28 12.66
N THR A 220 10.80 -6.06 12.13
CA THR A 220 11.25 -4.87 12.84
C THR A 220 10.24 -3.75 12.73
N LEU A 221 10.11 -2.94 13.78
CA LEU A 221 9.30 -1.72 13.71
C LEU A 221 9.96 -0.75 12.74
N PHE A 222 9.27 -0.44 11.64
CA PHE A 222 9.72 0.55 10.68
C PHE A 222 9.37 1.98 11.14
N ILE A 223 8.12 2.17 11.56
CA ILE A 223 7.63 3.44 12.11
C ILE A 223 6.44 3.20 13.05
N ALA A 224 6.36 4.00 14.12
CA ALA A 224 5.20 4.03 15.02
C ALA A 224 4.05 4.83 14.40
N MET A 225 3.54 4.34 13.28
CA MET A 225 2.40 4.85 12.52
C MET A 225 1.82 3.70 11.69
N GLY A 226 0.53 3.45 11.81
CA GLY A 226 -0.23 2.62 10.87
C GLY A 226 -0.71 3.45 9.68
N CYS A 227 -1.10 2.79 8.62
CA CYS A 227 -1.74 3.44 7.47
C CYS A 227 -2.77 2.53 6.83
N ASP A 228 -3.60 3.09 5.97
CA ASP A 228 -4.47 2.34 5.08
C ASP A 228 -3.60 1.76 3.95
N GLY A 229 -3.65 2.24 2.73
CA GLY A 229 -2.76 1.82 1.67
C GLY A 229 -1.38 2.50 1.69
N MET A 230 -0.43 1.97 0.91
CA MET A 230 0.90 2.54 0.76
C MET A 230 1.54 2.20 -0.60
N THR A 231 2.48 3.04 -1.03
CA THR A 231 3.35 2.78 -2.20
C THR A 231 4.79 3.19 -1.93
N ILE A 232 5.70 2.86 -2.86
CA ILE A 232 7.14 3.11 -2.72
C ILE A 232 7.70 3.79 -3.98
N ASP A 233 8.66 4.72 -3.82
CA ASP A 233 9.37 5.34 -4.92
C ASP A 233 10.73 4.68 -5.22
N GLU A 234 11.38 5.13 -6.28
CA GLU A 234 12.69 4.64 -6.73
C GLU A 234 13.83 4.88 -5.73
N ARG A 235 13.63 5.78 -4.75
CA ARG A 235 14.59 6.07 -3.66
C ARG A 235 14.30 5.22 -2.42
N GLY A 236 13.22 4.43 -2.44
CA GLY A 236 12.76 3.60 -1.33
C GLY A 236 11.95 4.35 -0.28
N ASN A 237 11.50 5.57 -0.56
CA ASN A 237 10.59 6.27 0.34
C ASN A 237 9.19 5.64 0.25
N ILE A 238 8.55 5.48 1.42
CA ILE A 238 7.21 4.90 1.55
C ILE A 238 6.20 6.03 1.71
N TYR A 239 5.14 5.98 0.91
CA TYR A 239 4.01 6.92 0.92
C TYR A 239 2.84 6.25 1.61
N MET A 240 2.44 6.76 2.77
CA MET A 240 1.49 6.12 3.69
C MET A 240 0.21 6.92 3.76
N CYS A 241 -0.92 6.28 3.45
CA CYS A 241 -2.25 6.89 3.41
C CYS A 241 -2.95 6.85 4.77
N GLY A 242 -3.81 7.86 5.00
CA GLY A 242 -4.59 8.03 6.21
C GLY A 242 -5.19 9.43 6.26
N LYS A 243 -4.71 10.30 7.13
CA LYS A 243 -5.02 11.73 7.07
C LYS A 243 -4.04 12.39 6.10
N GLY A 244 -4.41 12.49 4.82
CA GLY A 244 -3.50 12.82 3.74
C GLY A 244 -2.49 11.71 3.45
N VAL A 245 -1.34 12.05 2.87
CA VAL A 245 -0.24 11.12 2.57
C VAL A 245 1.02 11.54 3.32
N THR A 246 1.51 10.70 4.22
CA THR A 246 2.78 10.91 4.90
C THR A 246 3.90 10.20 4.14
N ILE A 247 5.01 10.90 3.87
CA ILE A 247 6.17 10.34 3.17
C ILE A 247 7.26 10.03 4.20
N VAL A 248 7.76 8.79 4.16
CA VAL A 248 8.74 8.27 5.13
C VAL A 248 9.94 7.72 4.37
N ASN A 249 11.14 8.12 4.77
CA ASN A 249 12.37 7.63 4.14
C ASN A 249 12.69 6.17 4.55
N PRO A 250 13.67 5.49 3.91
CA PRO A 250 14.02 4.12 4.25
C PRO A 250 14.49 3.88 5.69
N LYS A 251 14.78 4.94 6.46
CA LYS A 251 15.15 4.87 7.88
C LYS A 251 13.94 4.96 8.82
N GLY A 252 12.72 5.15 8.29
CA GLY A 252 11.53 5.36 9.11
C GLY A 252 11.32 6.80 9.58
N GLU A 253 12.00 7.77 8.99
CA GLU A 253 11.87 9.20 9.32
C GLU A 253 10.85 9.87 8.38
N LYS A 254 9.95 10.66 8.94
CA LYS A 254 8.99 11.46 8.16
C LYS A 254 9.73 12.59 7.43
N ILE A 255 9.59 12.65 6.11
CA ILE A 255 10.28 13.62 5.25
C ILE A 255 9.32 14.50 4.43
N GLY A 256 8.02 14.21 4.45
CA GLY A 256 7.02 15.01 3.74
C GLY A 256 5.59 14.65 4.12
N HIS A 257 4.68 15.53 3.68
CA HIS A 257 3.24 15.31 3.83
C HIS A 257 2.50 15.99 2.67
N ILE A 258 1.49 15.31 2.14
CA ILE A 258 0.61 15.83 1.10
C ILE A 258 -0.80 15.89 1.69
N ASP A 259 -1.34 17.10 1.80
CA ASP A 259 -2.72 17.31 2.23
C ASP A 259 -3.69 16.93 1.12
N ILE A 260 -4.76 16.21 1.47
CA ILE A 260 -5.87 15.84 0.58
C ILE A 260 -7.15 16.36 1.21
N ASP A 261 -7.96 17.07 0.44
CA ASP A 261 -9.22 17.66 0.88
C ASP A 261 -10.36 16.62 0.95
N GLU A 262 -10.10 15.55 1.71
CA GLU A 262 -11.05 14.49 2.04
C GLU A 262 -10.84 14.01 3.48
N PRO A 263 -11.88 13.52 4.16
CA PRO A 263 -11.76 13.04 5.53
C PRO A 263 -10.76 11.91 5.71
N TRP A 264 -10.59 11.07 4.66
CA TRP A 264 -9.71 9.90 4.69
C TRP A 264 -9.10 9.66 3.32
N THR A 265 -7.78 9.46 3.30
CA THR A 265 -7.04 8.98 2.13
C THR A 265 -6.84 7.48 2.29
N ALA A 266 -7.40 6.70 1.38
CA ALA A 266 -7.45 5.26 1.52
C ALA A 266 -6.20 4.58 0.96
N ASN A 267 -5.87 4.83 -0.32
CA ASN A 267 -4.75 4.12 -0.94
C ASN A 267 -4.08 4.97 -2.04
N ILE A 268 -2.93 4.52 -2.56
CA ILE A 268 -2.09 5.31 -3.44
C ILE A 268 -1.22 4.43 -4.33
N CYS A 269 -1.00 4.84 -5.59
CA CYS A 269 0.05 4.29 -6.45
C CYS A 269 0.71 5.38 -7.30
N PHE A 270 1.85 5.08 -7.90
CA PHE A 270 2.44 5.91 -8.93
C PHE A 270 1.89 5.51 -10.29
N GLY A 271 1.38 6.49 -11.06
CA GLY A 271 0.82 6.33 -12.40
C GLY A 271 1.39 7.33 -13.38
N GLY A 272 0.73 7.42 -14.56
CA GLY A 272 1.17 8.27 -15.67
C GLY A 272 2.27 7.62 -16.51
N LYS A 273 2.50 8.17 -17.70
CA LYS A 273 3.46 7.64 -18.69
C LYS A 273 4.88 7.49 -18.15
N ASN A 274 5.28 8.37 -17.23
CA ASN A 274 6.61 8.38 -16.62
C ASN A 274 6.63 7.79 -15.20
N LYS A 275 5.48 7.35 -14.67
CA LYS A 275 5.30 6.90 -13.27
C LYS A 275 5.74 7.94 -12.23
N ASP A 276 5.52 9.20 -12.53
CA ASP A 276 5.88 10.36 -11.70
C ASP A 276 4.66 11.16 -11.24
N VAL A 277 3.47 10.53 -11.30
CA VAL A 277 2.21 11.09 -10.83
C VAL A 277 1.62 10.14 -9.79
N LEU A 278 1.50 10.58 -8.55
CA LEU A 278 0.71 9.86 -7.56
C LEU A 278 -0.75 9.90 -7.96
N PHE A 279 -1.39 8.75 -7.98
CA PHE A 279 -2.84 8.60 -8.05
C PHE A 279 -3.32 8.18 -6.66
N ILE A 280 -4.23 8.96 -6.10
CA ILE A 280 -4.63 8.87 -4.69
C ILE A 280 -6.13 8.64 -4.64
N THR A 281 -6.53 7.56 -4.00
CA THR A 281 -7.93 7.27 -3.66
C THR A 281 -8.24 7.86 -2.28
N ALA A 282 -9.32 8.62 -2.18
CA ALA A 282 -9.67 9.31 -0.94
C ALA A 282 -11.18 9.43 -0.79
N SER A 283 -11.74 8.73 0.20
CA SER A 283 -13.19 8.75 0.47
C SER A 283 -14.02 8.55 -0.81
N LYS A 284 -14.74 9.57 -1.27
CA LYS A 284 -15.60 9.54 -2.47
C LYS A 284 -14.92 10.11 -3.72
N ALA A 285 -13.61 10.36 -3.66
CA ALA A 285 -12.87 11.09 -4.68
C ALA A 285 -11.58 10.38 -5.08
N VAL A 286 -11.03 10.80 -6.21
CA VAL A 286 -9.68 10.44 -6.65
C VAL A 286 -8.93 11.70 -7.05
N TYR A 287 -7.64 11.72 -6.74
CA TYR A 287 -6.75 12.85 -6.97
C TYR A 287 -5.49 12.41 -7.73
N THR A 288 -4.83 13.37 -8.35
CA THR A 288 -3.45 13.22 -8.84
C THR A 288 -2.54 14.24 -8.19
N PHE A 289 -1.26 13.88 -8.02
CA PHE A 289 -0.23 14.77 -7.49
C PHE A 289 1.08 14.54 -8.23
N LYS A 290 1.65 15.59 -8.83
CA LYS A 290 2.90 15.49 -9.60
C LYS A 290 4.11 15.40 -8.68
N MET A 291 4.99 14.44 -8.96
CA MET A 291 6.22 14.20 -8.23
C MET A 291 7.45 14.48 -9.09
N ASN A 292 8.60 14.76 -8.44
CA ASN A 292 9.93 14.82 -9.03
C ASN A 292 10.67 13.46 -8.98
N VAL A 293 10.05 12.46 -8.35
CA VAL A 293 10.53 11.08 -8.24
C VAL A 293 9.54 10.14 -8.92
N LYS A 294 9.96 8.91 -9.17
CA LYS A 294 9.14 7.90 -9.86
C LYS A 294 8.81 6.74 -8.92
N GLY A 295 7.64 6.14 -9.16
CA GLY A 295 7.32 4.84 -8.61
C GLY A 295 8.13 3.72 -9.25
N VAL A 296 8.14 2.57 -8.58
CA VAL A 296 8.91 1.38 -9.00
C VAL A 296 8.07 0.30 -9.68
N ASP A 297 6.73 0.48 -9.73
CA ASP A 297 5.76 -0.48 -10.28
C ASP A 297 5.73 -0.50 -11.83
#